data_f2c04324feb233a32d09d4bb3bac55ca
#
_entry.id   f2c04324feb233a32d09d4bb3bac55ca
#
_cell.length_a   1.000
_cell.length_b   1.000
_cell.length_c   1.000
_cell.angle_alpha   90.00
_cell.angle_beta   90.00
_cell.angle_gamma   90.00
#
_symmetry.space_group_name_H-M   'P 1'
#
loop_
_entity.id
_entity.type
_entity.pdbx_description
1 polymer ?
#
loop_
_entity_poly.entity_id
_entity_poly.type
_entity_poly.pdbx_seq_one_letter_code
_entity_poly.pdbx_strand_id
1 'polypeptide(L)'
;MHTHTARRTFVRRLIATMASLVPASFGAQALAQGAGSVRGFDHVALPMQDTNAMLAFYRRLGFDVRETTSVVSVYVGDQMINFHRPSLWQNATFTLKAPGAKPPCGDLCFVWDGSPAALTALLDRAGATLVEGPVGRQGGRKKPGSSVYTRDPDGNLLEFIIYD
;
A
#
# COMPACT_ATOMS: atom_id res chain seq x y z
N MET A 1 79.07 56.06 9.77
CA MET A 1 79.85 54.91 9.43
C MET A 1 79.08 53.66 9.91
N HIS A 2 79.00 52.68 9.06
CA HIS A 2 78.35 51.37 9.14
C HIS A 2 76.89 51.28 8.65
N THR A 3 76.85 50.94 7.42
CA THR A 3 75.69 50.45 6.65
C THR A 3 75.30 49.04 7.06
N HIS A 4 74.06 48.78 7.41
CA HIS A 4 73.51 47.42 7.48
C HIS A 4 72.39 47.23 6.47
N THR A 5 72.73 46.42 5.47
CA THR A 5 71.84 45.99 4.44
C THR A 5 70.87 44.93 4.98
N ALA A 6 69.58 45.24 4.96
CA ALA A 6 68.54 44.23 5.33
C ALA A 6 68.17 43.42 4.12
N ARG A 7 68.40 42.12 4.14
CA ARG A 7 67.93 41.10 3.18
C ARG A 7 66.43 40.84 3.39
N ARG A 8 65.62 41.16 2.39
CA ARG A 8 64.20 40.78 2.33
C ARG A 8 64.07 39.33 1.88
N THR A 9 63.63 38.47 2.80
CA THR A 9 63.27 37.06 2.54
C THR A 9 61.86 37.02 1.97
N PHE A 10 61.71 36.56 0.75
CA PHE A 10 60.43 36.43 0.05
C PHE A 10 59.81 35.06 0.44
N VAL A 11 58.82 35.05 1.34
CA VAL A 11 58.07 33.84 1.68
C VAL A 11 57.02 33.58 0.63
N ARG A 12 57.21 32.61 -0.26
CA ARG A 12 56.19 32.11 -1.14
C ARG A 12 55.20 31.29 -0.31
N ARG A 13 53.99 31.80 -0.15
CA ARG A 13 52.85 31.03 0.35
C ARG A 13 52.37 30.09 -0.75
N LEU A 14 52.53 28.77 -0.57
CA LEU A 14 51.82 27.73 -1.33
C LEU A 14 50.37 27.74 -0.88
N ILE A 15 49.46 28.08 -1.79
CA ILE A 15 48.05 27.87 -1.62
C ILE A 15 47.78 26.43 -2.00
N ALA A 16 47.57 25.54 -1.01
CA ALA A 16 47.06 24.20 -1.24
C ALA A 16 45.59 24.28 -1.56
N THR A 17 45.23 24.06 -2.80
CA THR A 17 43.85 23.88 -3.25
C THR A 17 43.40 22.51 -2.78
N MET A 18 42.59 22.46 -1.73
CA MET A 18 41.87 21.23 -1.34
C MET A 18 40.74 21.02 -2.36
N ALA A 19 40.94 20.07 -3.25
CA ALA A 19 39.87 19.50 -4.06
C ALA A 19 38.97 18.68 -3.15
N SER A 20 37.78 19.19 -2.87
CA SER A 20 36.73 18.46 -2.18
C SER A 20 36.25 17.33 -3.08
N LEU A 21 36.64 16.12 -2.76
CA LEU A 21 36.06 14.89 -3.32
C LEU A 21 34.62 14.79 -2.81
N VAL A 22 33.67 15.17 -3.63
CA VAL A 22 32.25 14.83 -3.45
C VAL A 22 32.12 13.34 -3.75
N PRO A 23 31.72 12.48 -2.80
CA PRO A 23 31.50 11.08 -3.12
C PRO A 23 30.31 10.99 -4.07
N ALA A 24 30.53 10.44 -5.24
CA ALA A 24 29.48 10.17 -6.23
C ALA A 24 28.57 9.06 -5.70
N SER A 25 27.47 9.44 -5.07
CA SER A 25 26.39 8.55 -4.61
C SER A 25 25.52 8.03 -5.77
N PHE A 26 25.93 8.19 -7.01
CA PHE A 26 25.16 7.79 -8.19
C PHE A 26 25.25 6.30 -8.56
N GLY A 27 26.19 5.54 -7.98
CA GLY A 27 26.41 4.14 -8.35
C GLY A 27 25.41 3.14 -7.75
N ALA A 28 24.88 3.41 -6.55
CA ALA A 28 24.03 2.47 -5.83
C ALA A 28 22.60 2.37 -6.37
N GLN A 29 22.05 3.48 -6.87
CA GLN A 29 20.69 3.49 -7.44
C GLN A 29 20.62 2.84 -8.84
N ALA A 30 21.66 2.97 -9.66
CA ALA A 30 21.69 2.37 -10.98
C ALA A 30 21.84 0.83 -10.93
N LEU A 31 22.54 0.31 -9.94
CA LEU A 31 22.67 -1.14 -9.73
C LEU A 31 21.38 -1.77 -9.19
N ALA A 32 20.60 -1.04 -8.37
CA ALA A 32 19.31 -1.51 -7.87
C ALA A 32 18.24 -1.61 -8.96
N GLN A 33 18.31 -0.75 -9.98
CA GLN A 33 17.38 -0.78 -11.13
C GLN A 33 17.62 -1.96 -12.08
N GLY A 34 18.84 -2.50 -12.14
CA GLY A 34 19.17 -3.66 -12.95
C GLY A 34 18.86 -5.01 -12.30
N ALA A 35 18.70 -5.05 -10.97
CA ALA A 35 18.47 -6.27 -10.18
C ALA A 35 16.99 -6.64 -9.99
N GLY A 36 16.06 -5.84 -10.50
CA GLY A 36 14.64 -5.97 -10.24
C GLY A 36 14.19 -5.20 -9.00
N SER A 37 12.89 -4.91 -8.90
CA SER A 37 12.29 -4.20 -7.76
C SER A 37 10.83 -4.62 -7.56
N VAL A 38 10.33 -4.49 -6.33
CA VAL A 38 8.90 -4.60 -6.05
C VAL A 38 8.21 -3.35 -6.61
N ARG A 39 7.24 -3.54 -7.52
CA ARG A 39 6.52 -2.44 -8.18
C ARG A 39 5.19 -2.09 -7.53
N GLY A 40 4.59 -3.02 -6.80
CA GLY A 40 3.30 -2.82 -6.17
C GLY A 40 2.75 -4.10 -5.57
N PHE A 41 1.51 -4.01 -5.13
CA PHE A 41 0.73 -5.19 -4.78
C PHE A 41 0.13 -5.82 -6.04
N ASP A 42 0.09 -7.15 -6.09
CA ASP A 42 -0.66 -7.94 -7.07
C ASP A 42 -1.98 -8.39 -6.43
N HIS A 43 -1.88 -9.12 -5.33
CA HIS A 43 -3.07 -9.56 -4.59
C HIS A 43 -2.78 -9.77 -3.11
N VAL A 44 -3.84 -9.79 -2.33
CA VAL A 44 -3.86 -10.28 -0.95
C VAL A 44 -4.72 -11.53 -0.88
N ALA A 45 -4.27 -12.57 -0.16
CA ALA A 45 -5.05 -13.77 0.09
C ALA A 45 -5.57 -13.79 1.53
N LEU A 46 -6.88 -13.98 1.67
CA LEU A 46 -7.59 -14.00 2.95
C LEU A 46 -8.51 -15.23 3.04
N PRO A 47 -8.65 -15.87 4.20
CA PRO A 47 -9.69 -16.86 4.39
C PRO A 47 -11.07 -16.22 4.42
N MET A 48 -12.09 -16.92 3.91
CA MET A 48 -13.50 -16.55 4.05
C MET A 48 -14.29 -17.66 4.75
N GLN A 49 -15.39 -17.28 5.40
CA GLN A 49 -16.29 -18.22 6.09
C GLN A 49 -17.58 -18.41 5.31
N ASP A 50 -18.36 -17.35 5.10
CA ASP A 50 -19.64 -17.42 4.37
C ASP A 50 -19.45 -17.06 2.90
N THR A 51 -19.14 -18.07 2.10
CA THR A 51 -18.88 -17.88 0.69
C THR A 51 -20.05 -17.21 -0.04
N ASN A 52 -21.31 -17.62 0.21
CA ASN A 52 -22.45 -17.09 -0.52
C ASN A 52 -22.76 -15.64 -0.17
N ALA A 53 -22.72 -15.30 1.13
CA ALA A 53 -22.91 -13.94 1.58
C ALA A 53 -21.82 -13.01 1.05
N MET A 54 -20.56 -13.45 1.10
CA MET A 54 -19.40 -12.69 0.58
C MET A 54 -19.51 -12.43 -0.92
N LEU A 55 -19.82 -13.44 -1.73
CA LEU A 55 -20.03 -13.28 -3.17
C LEU A 55 -21.14 -12.28 -3.48
N ALA A 56 -22.28 -12.41 -2.82
CA ALA A 56 -23.42 -11.53 -3.03
C ALA A 56 -23.08 -10.06 -2.63
N PHE A 57 -22.37 -9.89 -1.54
CA PHE A 57 -21.97 -8.59 -1.02
C PHE A 57 -21.03 -7.86 -1.97
N TYR A 58 -19.91 -8.48 -2.36
CA TYR A 58 -18.94 -7.84 -3.25
C TYR A 58 -19.50 -7.57 -4.64
N ARG A 59 -20.39 -8.45 -5.17
CA ARG A 59 -21.12 -8.17 -6.42
C ARG A 59 -22.06 -6.98 -6.30
N ARG A 60 -22.78 -6.82 -5.17
CA ARG A 60 -23.63 -5.64 -4.93
C ARG A 60 -22.84 -4.35 -4.78
N LEU A 61 -21.60 -4.42 -4.27
CA LEU A 61 -20.65 -3.30 -4.28
C LEU A 61 -20.11 -2.96 -5.68
N GLY A 62 -20.42 -3.77 -6.71
CA GLY A 62 -20.02 -3.52 -8.10
C GLY A 62 -18.64 -4.04 -8.48
N PHE A 63 -18.00 -4.85 -7.66
CA PHE A 63 -16.74 -5.48 -8.02
C PHE A 63 -16.91 -6.59 -9.07
N ASP A 64 -15.90 -6.78 -9.95
CA ASP A 64 -15.78 -7.99 -10.76
C ASP A 64 -15.39 -9.15 -9.85
N VAL A 65 -16.32 -10.09 -9.66
CA VAL A 65 -16.15 -11.23 -8.75
C VAL A 65 -16.17 -12.53 -9.54
N ARG A 66 -15.05 -13.21 -9.53
CA ARG A 66 -14.88 -14.53 -10.16
C ARG A 66 -14.67 -15.61 -9.13
N GLU A 67 -15.09 -16.81 -9.43
CA GLU A 67 -15.04 -17.93 -8.49
C GLU A 67 -14.57 -19.22 -9.14
N THR A 68 -13.89 -20.04 -8.33
CA THR A 68 -13.54 -21.42 -8.59
C THR A 68 -14.06 -22.29 -7.45
N THR A 69 -13.77 -23.59 -7.49
CA THR A 69 -14.10 -24.50 -6.38
C THR A 69 -13.38 -24.17 -5.07
N SER A 70 -12.25 -23.49 -5.13
CA SER A 70 -11.35 -23.24 -3.97
C SER A 70 -11.24 -21.79 -3.56
N VAL A 71 -11.47 -20.84 -4.48
CA VAL A 71 -11.25 -19.42 -4.23
C VAL A 71 -12.35 -18.55 -4.83
N VAL A 72 -12.52 -17.36 -4.26
CA VAL A 72 -13.30 -16.25 -4.80
C VAL A 72 -12.36 -15.06 -4.98
N SER A 73 -12.23 -14.57 -6.21
CA SER A 73 -11.38 -13.46 -6.58
C SER A 73 -12.21 -12.21 -6.79
N VAL A 74 -11.91 -11.16 -6.02
CA VAL A 74 -12.54 -9.83 -6.12
C VAL A 74 -11.52 -8.89 -6.74
N TYR A 75 -11.77 -8.42 -7.96
CA TYR A 75 -10.83 -7.57 -8.71
C TYR A 75 -11.03 -6.10 -8.39
N VAL A 76 -9.94 -5.40 -8.19
CA VAL A 76 -9.85 -3.95 -7.88
C VAL A 76 -8.83 -3.34 -8.85
N GLY A 77 -9.26 -2.92 -10.03
CA GLY A 77 -8.33 -2.54 -11.11
C GLY A 77 -7.40 -3.70 -11.47
N ASP A 78 -6.08 -3.45 -11.40
CA ASP A 78 -5.05 -4.46 -11.67
C ASP A 78 -4.67 -5.29 -10.44
N GLN A 79 -5.38 -5.13 -9.33
CA GLN A 79 -5.14 -5.83 -8.08
C GLN A 79 -6.31 -6.76 -7.74
N MET A 80 -6.12 -7.66 -6.79
CA MET A 80 -7.12 -8.66 -6.45
C MET A 80 -7.12 -8.97 -4.95
N ILE A 81 -8.30 -9.20 -4.40
CA ILE A 81 -8.45 -9.91 -3.13
C ILE A 81 -8.82 -11.36 -3.48
N ASN A 82 -8.00 -12.30 -3.03
CA ASN A 82 -8.20 -13.71 -3.28
C ASN A 82 -8.69 -14.40 -2.01
N PHE A 83 -10.01 -14.55 -1.87
CA PHE A 83 -10.61 -15.20 -0.73
C PHE A 83 -10.53 -16.72 -0.86
N HIS A 84 -9.85 -17.38 0.06
CA HIS A 84 -9.79 -18.82 0.16
C HIS A 84 -11.08 -19.36 0.81
N ARG A 85 -11.78 -20.24 0.11
CA ARG A 85 -12.99 -20.91 0.64
C ARG A 85 -12.66 -21.80 1.83
N PRO A 86 -13.64 -22.11 2.72
CA PRO A 86 -13.43 -23.01 3.86
C PRO A 86 -12.78 -24.35 3.48
N SER A 87 -13.19 -24.94 2.36
CA SER A 87 -12.61 -26.19 1.85
C SER A 87 -11.10 -26.11 1.56
N LEU A 88 -10.59 -24.92 1.23
CA LEU A 88 -9.17 -24.72 0.98
C LEU A 88 -8.41 -24.33 2.26
N TRP A 89 -8.81 -23.24 2.92
CA TRP A 89 -8.00 -22.73 4.04
C TRP A 89 -8.05 -23.61 5.30
N GLN A 90 -9.12 -24.40 5.51
CA GLN A 90 -9.23 -25.38 6.60
C GLN A 90 -8.51 -26.69 6.29
N ASN A 91 -8.11 -26.92 5.05
CA ASN A 91 -7.37 -28.12 4.70
C ASN A 91 -5.99 -28.14 5.35
N ALA A 92 -5.71 -29.15 6.14
CA ALA A 92 -4.45 -29.29 6.89
C ALA A 92 -3.22 -29.44 5.97
N THR A 93 -3.40 -29.92 4.73
CA THR A 93 -2.31 -30.08 3.75
C THR A 93 -2.03 -28.79 2.96
N PHE A 94 -2.90 -27.77 3.05
CA PHE A 94 -2.70 -26.48 2.40
C PHE A 94 -1.82 -25.56 3.27
N THR A 95 -0.57 -25.44 2.89
CA THR A 95 0.46 -24.71 3.63
C THR A 95 0.67 -23.26 3.17
N LEU A 96 0.17 -22.90 1.95
CA LEU A 96 0.35 -21.56 1.36
C LEU A 96 -0.67 -20.57 1.90
N LYS A 97 -0.67 -20.38 3.21
CA LYS A 97 -1.51 -19.45 3.96
C LYS A 97 -0.77 -18.92 5.18
N ALA A 98 -1.15 -17.75 5.66
CA ALA A 98 -0.66 -17.27 6.96
C ALA A 98 -1.17 -18.21 8.07
N PRO A 99 -0.32 -18.79 8.92
CA PRO A 99 -0.70 -19.87 9.84
C PRO A 99 -1.81 -19.48 10.83
N GLY A 100 -1.85 -18.22 11.24
CA GLY A 100 -2.86 -17.70 12.19
C GLY A 100 -4.10 -17.10 11.54
N ALA A 101 -4.16 -17.02 10.21
CA ALA A 101 -5.26 -16.34 9.53
C ALA A 101 -6.57 -17.12 9.67
N LYS A 102 -7.58 -16.45 10.18
CA LYS A 102 -8.97 -16.93 10.31
C LYS A 102 -9.92 -15.77 10.03
N PRO A 103 -11.10 -15.99 9.45
CA PRO A 103 -12.10 -14.92 9.33
C PRO A 103 -12.60 -14.44 10.70
N PRO A 104 -12.82 -13.11 10.91
CA PRO A 104 -12.32 -12.02 10.07
C PRO A 104 -10.83 -11.74 10.31
N CYS A 105 -10.09 -11.38 9.28
CA CYS A 105 -8.69 -10.97 9.42
C CYS A 105 -8.26 -9.90 8.38
N GLY A 106 -9.21 -9.41 7.58
CA GLY A 106 -8.97 -8.35 6.61
C GLY A 106 -9.27 -6.97 7.17
N ASP A 107 -8.39 -6.00 6.84
CA ASP A 107 -8.58 -4.57 6.96
C ASP A 107 -8.15 -3.97 5.63
N LEU A 108 -9.12 -3.58 4.81
CA LEU A 108 -8.93 -3.27 3.39
C LEU A 108 -9.41 -1.86 3.09
N CYS A 109 -8.54 -1.06 2.50
CA CYS A 109 -8.85 0.31 2.10
C CYS A 109 -8.96 0.42 0.58
N PHE A 110 -10.12 0.88 0.10
CA PHE A 110 -10.40 1.17 -1.31
C PHE A 110 -10.42 2.66 -1.55
N VAL A 111 -9.89 3.10 -2.70
CA VAL A 111 -10.08 4.48 -3.13
C VAL A 111 -11.42 4.59 -3.84
N TRP A 112 -12.27 5.47 -3.33
CA TRP A 112 -13.53 5.81 -3.98
C TRP A 112 -13.34 7.01 -4.93
N ASP A 113 -13.69 6.81 -6.19
CA ASP A 113 -13.70 7.86 -7.21
C ASP A 113 -15.14 8.26 -7.50
N GLY A 114 -15.65 9.21 -6.71
CA GLY A 114 -17.03 9.69 -6.79
C GLY A 114 -17.42 10.55 -5.60
N SER A 115 -18.65 11.05 -5.60
CA SER A 115 -19.13 11.86 -4.49
C SER A 115 -19.40 11.02 -3.23
N PRO A 116 -19.34 11.62 -2.02
CA PRO A 116 -19.72 10.95 -0.78
C PRO A 116 -21.17 10.43 -0.81
N ALA A 117 -22.08 11.17 -1.41
CA ALA A 117 -23.48 10.75 -1.54
C ALA A 117 -23.65 9.50 -2.42
N ALA A 118 -22.86 9.39 -3.50
CA ALA A 118 -22.87 8.19 -4.35
C ALA A 118 -22.31 6.97 -3.61
N LEU A 119 -21.28 7.16 -2.78
CA LEU A 119 -20.75 6.09 -1.92
C LEU A 119 -21.81 5.61 -0.91
N THR A 120 -22.44 6.54 -0.18
CA THR A 120 -23.51 6.20 0.77
C THR A 120 -24.61 5.39 0.09
N ALA A 121 -25.09 5.83 -1.06
CA ALA A 121 -26.13 5.12 -1.82
C ALA A 121 -25.68 3.73 -2.29
N LEU A 122 -24.40 3.54 -2.60
CA LEU A 122 -23.83 2.23 -2.93
C LEU A 122 -23.83 1.31 -1.72
N LEU A 123 -23.34 1.78 -0.57
CA LEU A 123 -23.28 1.02 0.67
C LEU A 123 -24.69 0.60 1.12
N ASP A 124 -25.67 1.49 1.06
CA ASP A 124 -27.07 1.19 1.37
C ASP A 124 -27.63 0.08 0.48
N ARG A 125 -27.43 0.16 -0.85
CA ARG A 125 -27.87 -0.88 -1.79
C ARG A 125 -27.17 -2.22 -1.57
N ALA A 126 -25.91 -2.20 -1.12
CA ALA A 126 -25.17 -3.41 -0.79
C ALA A 126 -25.61 -4.03 0.55
N GLY A 127 -26.39 -3.31 1.35
CA GLY A 127 -26.74 -3.71 2.71
C GLY A 127 -25.57 -3.58 3.68
N ALA A 128 -24.63 -2.69 3.39
CA ALA A 128 -23.44 -2.44 4.20
C ALA A 128 -23.75 -1.39 5.26
N THR A 129 -23.71 -1.78 6.54
CA THR A 129 -23.90 -0.86 7.65
C THR A 129 -22.66 -0.02 7.89
N LEU A 130 -22.83 1.30 7.97
CA LEU A 130 -21.75 2.21 8.33
C LEU A 130 -21.29 1.95 9.78
N VAL A 131 -19.99 1.73 9.95
CA VAL A 131 -19.34 1.54 11.26
C VAL A 131 -18.83 2.88 11.78
N GLU A 132 -18.16 3.66 10.93
CA GLU A 132 -17.58 4.96 11.26
C GLU A 132 -17.47 5.82 10.01
N GLY A 133 -17.50 7.13 10.17
CA GLY A 133 -17.23 8.10 9.11
C GLY A 133 -18.39 9.05 8.82
N PRO A 134 -18.11 10.12 8.06
CA PRO A 134 -16.80 10.44 7.45
C PRO A 134 -15.77 10.91 8.48
N VAL A 135 -14.54 10.44 8.37
CA VAL A 135 -13.41 10.83 9.24
C VAL A 135 -12.15 11.08 8.41
N GLY A 136 -11.35 12.07 8.84
CA GLY A 136 -10.08 12.36 8.17
C GLY A 136 -9.06 11.23 8.36
N ARG A 137 -8.42 10.81 7.28
CA ARG A 137 -7.35 9.79 7.28
C ARG A 137 -6.22 10.18 6.34
N GLN A 138 -5.04 9.63 6.62
CA GLN A 138 -3.90 9.67 5.70
C GLN A 138 -3.80 8.33 4.98
N GLY A 139 -4.09 8.31 3.69
CA GLY A 139 -4.05 7.06 2.92
C GLY A 139 -2.70 6.75 2.27
N GLY A 140 -2.64 5.64 1.57
CA GLY A 140 -1.43 5.13 0.90
C GLY A 140 -0.86 6.04 -0.18
N ARG A 141 -1.64 6.99 -0.70
CA ARG A 141 -1.18 8.05 -1.64
C ARG A 141 -0.39 9.17 -0.95
N LYS A 142 -0.13 9.08 0.37
CA LYS A 142 0.55 10.09 1.20
C LYS A 142 -0.18 11.45 1.19
N LYS A 143 -1.48 11.42 0.99
CA LYS A 143 -2.37 12.58 0.99
C LYS A 143 -3.45 12.39 2.07
N PRO A 144 -3.95 13.48 2.65
CA PRO A 144 -5.16 13.42 3.46
C PRO A 144 -6.36 13.05 2.58
N GLY A 145 -7.34 12.44 3.18
CA GLY A 145 -8.60 12.11 2.56
C GLY A 145 -9.69 11.95 3.63
N SER A 146 -10.91 11.72 3.18
CA SER A 146 -12.05 11.43 4.05
C SER A 146 -12.48 9.99 3.86
N SER A 147 -12.59 9.23 4.96
CA SER A 147 -12.88 7.80 4.92
C SER A 147 -14.20 7.47 5.62
N VAL A 148 -14.89 6.46 5.08
CA VAL A 148 -16.00 5.77 5.74
C VAL A 148 -15.67 4.29 5.88
N TYR A 149 -16.20 3.67 6.93
CA TYR A 149 -15.92 2.29 7.30
C TYR A 149 -17.19 1.45 7.36
N THR A 150 -17.11 0.24 6.85
CA THR A 150 -18.16 -0.79 6.96
C THR A 150 -17.51 -2.16 7.19
N ARG A 151 -18.34 -3.19 7.30
CA ARG A 151 -17.85 -4.58 7.35
C ARG A 151 -18.50 -5.41 6.26
N ASP A 152 -17.71 -6.37 5.75
CA ASP A 152 -18.26 -7.43 4.92
C ASP A 152 -18.99 -8.50 5.78
N PRO A 153 -19.68 -9.46 5.16
CA PRO A 153 -20.43 -10.49 5.89
C PRO A 153 -19.60 -11.37 6.83
N ASP A 154 -18.32 -11.55 6.54
CA ASP A 154 -17.42 -12.29 7.43
C ASP A 154 -16.85 -11.41 8.56
N GLY A 155 -17.12 -10.09 8.54
CA GLY A 155 -16.69 -9.13 9.55
C GLY A 155 -15.37 -8.42 9.26
N ASN A 156 -14.76 -8.63 8.09
CA ASN A 156 -13.57 -7.86 7.69
C ASN A 156 -13.91 -6.37 7.63
N LEU A 157 -12.96 -5.53 8.04
CA LEU A 157 -13.13 -4.08 7.96
C LEU A 157 -12.85 -3.59 6.53
N LEU A 158 -13.78 -2.79 6.01
CA LEU A 158 -13.63 -2.15 4.71
C LEU A 158 -13.65 -0.63 4.91
N GLU A 159 -12.62 0.02 4.42
CA GLU A 159 -12.48 1.46 4.36
C GLU A 159 -12.70 1.92 2.91
N PHE A 160 -13.45 2.99 2.72
CA PHE A 160 -13.52 3.70 1.45
C PHE A 160 -12.99 5.11 1.65
N ILE A 161 -11.83 5.42 1.06
CA ILE A 161 -11.21 6.74 1.17
C ILE A 161 -11.47 7.57 -0.09
N ILE A 162 -11.88 8.81 0.12
CA ILE A 162 -12.03 9.84 -0.91
C ILE A 162 -10.88 10.82 -0.71
N TYR A 163 -10.11 11.05 -1.75
CA TYR A 163 -9.06 12.06 -1.78
C TYR A 163 -9.57 13.34 -2.44
N ASP A 164 -9.16 14.47 -1.89
CA ASP A 164 -9.39 15.81 -2.46
C ASP A 164 -8.52 16.04 -3.72
#